data_b2646a1e184302e0f0ab99a3b29bded2
#
_entry.id   b2646a1e184302e0f0ab99a3b29bded2
#
_cell.length_a   1.000
_cell.length_b   1.000
_cell.length_c   1.000
_cell.angle_alpha   90.00
_cell.angle_beta   90.00
_cell.angle_gamma   90.00
#
_symmetry.space_group_name_H-M   'P 1'
#
loop_
_entity.id
_entity.type
_entity.pdbx_description
1 polymer ?
#
loop_
_entity_poly.entity_id
_entity_poly.type
_entity_poly.pdbx_seq_one_letter_code
_entity_poly.pdbx_strand_id
1 'polypeptide(L)'
;MQKIKMDAQTRNSISAMQRNVKKGILGLAQFVVIVGICYVIIAPILGILVSSFMSDGDAYNPMVYMIPTSPTLQKYKTVMERLDYFPTMGRDLLYTLSLMIIQVLICSMVGYGFARFNFPFKKLLFACVVVMIVIPTNTIMLPLYMTFRNFNPFGLATAINGKSINLLGTPVPMYIMTFLGCGLRSGLYIYIFNQFFR
;
A
#
# COMPACT_ATOMS: atom_id res chain seq x y z
N MET A 1 36.28 22.31 55.78
CA MET A 1 35.00 21.77 55.27
C MET A 1 34.35 22.59 54.13
N GLN A 2 34.46 23.92 54.08
CA GLN A 2 33.89 24.76 53.02
C GLN A 2 34.52 24.56 51.63
N LYS A 3 35.82 24.36 51.50
CA LYS A 3 36.53 24.17 50.22
C LYS A 3 36.10 22.86 49.48
N ILE A 4 35.83 21.78 50.24
CA ILE A 4 35.39 20.49 49.68
C ILE A 4 33.95 20.58 49.15
N LYS A 5 33.06 21.37 49.76
CA LYS A 5 31.69 21.59 49.30
C LYS A 5 31.64 22.44 48.01
N MET A 6 32.53 23.44 47.87
CA MET A 6 32.64 24.24 46.67
C MET A 6 33.11 23.43 45.45
N ASP A 7 34.09 22.53 45.62
CA ASP A 7 34.56 21.66 44.55
C ASP A 7 33.48 20.66 44.06
N ALA A 8 32.68 20.10 44.97
CA ALA A 8 31.62 19.20 44.64
C ALA A 8 30.49 19.91 43.87
N GLN A 9 30.17 21.14 44.21
CA GLN A 9 29.12 21.96 43.55
C GLN A 9 29.56 22.37 42.15
N THR A 10 30.82 22.77 41.98
CA THR A 10 31.40 23.13 40.67
C THR A 10 31.47 21.93 39.74
N ARG A 11 31.83 20.75 40.28
CA ARG A 11 31.88 19.48 39.55
C ARG A 11 30.48 19.03 39.04
N ASN A 12 29.45 19.21 39.88
CA ASN A 12 28.08 18.93 39.52
C ASN A 12 27.52 19.89 38.43
N SER A 13 27.87 21.16 38.48
CA SER A 13 27.48 22.15 37.50
C SER A 13 28.15 21.90 36.13
N ILE A 14 29.43 21.53 36.10
CA ILE A 14 30.15 21.17 34.89
C ILE A 14 29.57 19.89 34.26
N SER A 15 29.26 18.86 35.07
CA SER A 15 28.65 17.64 34.57
C SER A 15 27.22 17.84 34.05
N ALA A 16 26.46 18.75 34.63
CA ALA A 16 25.13 19.15 34.15
C ALA A 16 25.23 19.91 32.82
N MET A 17 26.19 20.82 32.70
CA MET A 17 26.45 21.57 31.48
C MET A 17 26.90 20.66 30.34
N GLN A 18 27.80 19.72 30.60
CA GLN A 18 28.22 18.72 29.62
C GLN A 18 27.05 17.82 29.14
N ARG A 19 26.15 17.41 30.05
CA ARG A 19 24.94 16.65 29.69
C ARG A 19 24.00 17.45 28.79
N ASN A 20 23.83 18.73 29.10
CA ASN A 20 22.94 19.61 28.30
C ASN A 20 23.53 19.89 26.91
N VAL A 21 24.84 20.12 26.81
CA VAL A 21 25.55 20.26 25.53
C VAL A 21 25.45 18.99 24.71
N LYS A 22 25.69 17.82 25.32
CA LYS A 22 25.56 16.52 24.65
C LYS A 22 24.14 16.26 24.17
N LYS A 23 23.11 16.60 24.97
CA LYS A 23 21.71 16.51 24.55
C LYS A 23 21.38 17.45 23.41
N GLY A 24 21.92 18.67 23.43
CA GLY A 24 21.76 19.65 22.34
C GLY A 24 22.37 19.15 21.03
N ILE A 25 23.60 18.62 21.08
CA ILE A 25 24.28 18.06 19.89
C ILE A 25 23.52 16.85 19.36
N LEU A 26 23.09 15.94 20.23
CA LEU A 26 22.28 14.77 19.82
C LEU A 26 20.93 15.20 19.22
N GLY A 27 20.26 16.19 19.81
CA GLY A 27 19.02 16.75 19.28
C GLY A 27 19.20 17.39 17.90
N LEU A 28 20.29 18.15 17.71
CA LEU A 28 20.63 18.73 16.43
C LEU A 28 20.93 17.62 15.37
N ALA A 29 21.70 16.61 15.74
CA ALA A 29 21.99 15.48 14.86
C ALA A 29 20.72 14.73 14.46
N GLN A 30 19.81 14.46 15.42
CA GLN A 30 18.51 13.87 15.13
C GLN A 30 17.67 14.74 14.18
N PHE A 31 17.63 16.04 14.42
CA PHE A 31 16.90 16.96 13.55
C PHE A 31 17.44 16.93 12.10
N VAL A 32 18.75 17.00 11.93
CA VAL A 32 19.38 16.95 10.60
C VAL A 32 19.07 15.61 9.89
N VAL A 33 19.14 14.49 10.61
CA VAL A 33 18.80 13.17 10.04
C VAL A 33 17.31 13.10 9.63
N ILE A 34 16.41 13.58 10.48
CA ILE A 34 14.97 13.60 10.18
C ILE A 34 14.68 14.48 8.95
N VAL A 35 15.23 15.69 8.92
CA VAL A 35 15.06 16.59 7.77
C VAL A 35 15.64 15.99 6.50
N GLY A 36 16.81 15.34 6.58
CA GLY A 36 17.43 14.65 5.45
C GLY A 36 16.56 13.52 4.91
N ILE A 37 16.02 12.68 5.79
CA ILE A 37 15.10 11.60 5.39
C ILE A 37 13.81 12.18 4.79
N CYS A 38 13.21 13.17 5.42
CA CYS A 38 12.03 13.85 4.89
C CYS A 38 12.28 14.45 3.50
N TYR A 39 13.44 15.08 3.30
CA TYR A 39 13.82 15.63 1.99
C TYR A 39 13.92 14.54 0.92
N VAL A 40 14.59 13.43 1.21
CA VAL A 40 14.74 12.30 0.27
C VAL A 40 13.38 11.71 -0.12
N ILE A 41 12.42 11.67 0.81
CA ILE A 41 11.07 11.14 0.55
C ILE A 41 10.22 12.17 -0.22
N ILE A 42 10.32 13.44 0.12
CA ILE A 42 9.47 14.49 -0.44
C ILE A 42 9.98 14.97 -1.81
N ALA A 43 11.30 14.98 -2.03
CA ALA A 43 11.90 15.48 -3.25
C ALA A 43 11.33 14.86 -4.54
N PRO A 44 11.18 13.51 -4.67
CA PRO A 44 10.59 12.92 -5.86
C PRO A 44 9.11 13.32 -6.03
N ILE A 45 8.36 13.49 -4.95
CA ILE A 45 6.95 13.90 -5.00
C ILE A 45 6.85 15.34 -5.50
N LEU A 46 7.68 16.24 -4.97
CA LEU A 46 7.76 17.61 -5.45
C LEU A 46 8.23 17.67 -6.91
N GLY A 47 9.19 16.84 -7.31
CA GLY A 47 9.65 16.73 -8.68
C GLY A 47 8.52 16.38 -9.66
N ILE A 48 7.69 15.37 -9.31
CA ILE A 48 6.51 14.99 -10.11
C ILE A 48 5.51 16.15 -10.15
N LEU A 49 5.25 16.79 -9.02
CA LEU A 49 4.33 17.93 -8.95
C LEU A 49 4.79 19.08 -9.84
N VAL A 50 6.04 19.46 -9.74
CA VAL A 50 6.63 20.54 -10.56
C VAL A 50 6.61 20.16 -12.05
N SER A 51 7.03 18.94 -12.40
CA SER A 51 7.05 18.47 -13.78
C SER A 51 5.66 18.39 -14.41
N SER A 52 4.60 18.25 -13.61
CA SER A 52 3.22 18.28 -14.11
C SER A 52 2.79 19.64 -14.63
N PHE A 53 3.42 20.72 -14.17
CA PHE A 53 3.19 22.10 -14.63
C PHE A 53 4.21 22.56 -15.69
N MET A 54 5.24 21.77 -16.00
CA MET A 54 6.23 22.13 -17.01
C MET A 54 5.65 22.00 -18.42
N SER A 55 6.00 22.96 -19.28
CA SER A 55 5.77 22.83 -20.73
C SER A 55 6.63 21.71 -21.33
N ASP A 56 6.29 21.24 -22.53
CA ASP A 56 7.10 20.21 -23.20
C ASP A 56 8.54 20.69 -23.47
N GLY A 57 8.72 22.00 -23.77
CA GLY A 57 10.04 22.61 -23.92
C GLY A 57 10.88 22.57 -22.62
N ASP A 58 10.26 22.90 -21.49
CA ASP A 58 10.92 22.86 -20.17
C ASP A 58 11.24 21.43 -19.74
N ALA A 59 10.37 20.46 -20.05
CA ALA A 59 10.55 19.06 -19.66
C ALA A 59 11.78 18.39 -20.30
N TYR A 60 12.17 18.84 -21.49
CA TYR A 60 13.36 18.34 -22.20
C TYR A 60 14.61 19.20 -21.96
N ASN A 61 14.50 20.31 -21.22
CA ASN A 61 15.63 21.20 -20.95
C ASN A 61 16.30 20.82 -19.62
N PRO A 62 17.54 20.28 -19.63
CA PRO A 62 18.24 19.86 -18.42
C PRO A 62 18.58 21.00 -17.46
N MET A 63 18.48 22.27 -17.90
CA MET A 63 18.67 23.44 -17.04
C MET A 63 17.46 23.78 -16.18
N VAL A 64 16.29 23.24 -16.48
CA VAL A 64 15.03 23.50 -15.77
C VAL A 64 14.71 22.33 -14.86
N TYR A 65 15.08 22.42 -13.57
CA TYR A 65 14.92 21.29 -12.64
C TYR A 65 13.73 21.43 -11.68
N MET A 66 13.59 22.57 -10.99
CA MET A 66 12.57 22.73 -9.95
C MET A 66 11.60 23.89 -10.20
N ILE A 67 11.92 24.81 -11.10
CA ILE A 67 11.09 25.99 -11.36
C ILE A 67 10.80 26.02 -12.86
N PRO A 68 9.55 25.78 -13.30
CA PRO A 68 9.19 25.85 -14.71
C PRO A 68 9.36 27.28 -15.22
N THR A 69 9.95 27.43 -16.40
CA THR A 69 10.11 28.73 -17.05
C THR A 69 8.78 29.21 -17.64
N SER A 70 7.99 28.28 -18.13
CA SER A 70 6.64 28.52 -18.66
C SER A 70 5.63 27.52 -18.08
N PRO A 71 5.02 27.84 -16.91
CA PRO A 71 4.05 26.94 -16.29
C PRO A 71 2.78 26.81 -17.15
N THR A 72 2.33 25.57 -17.38
CA THR A 72 1.16 25.28 -18.21
C THR A 72 0.34 24.14 -17.61
N LEU A 73 -0.97 24.14 -17.89
CA LEU A 73 -1.90 23.06 -17.57
C LEU A 73 -2.17 22.13 -18.76
N GLN A 74 -1.41 22.28 -19.85
CA GLN A 74 -1.65 21.52 -21.08
C GLN A 74 -1.56 20.01 -20.85
N LYS A 75 -0.64 19.55 -20.02
CA LYS A 75 -0.51 18.12 -19.67
C LYS A 75 -1.78 17.57 -19.01
N TYR A 76 -2.38 18.35 -18.09
CA TYR A 76 -3.64 17.95 -17.45
C TYR A 76 -4.79 17.86 -18.47
N LYS A 77 -4.88 18.84 -19.37
CA LYS A 77 -5.90 18.82 -20.44
C LYS A 77 -5.73 17.60 -21.34
N THR A 78 -4.50 17.34 -21.78
CA THR A 78 -4.18 16.18 -22.64
C THR A 78 -4.49 14.85 -21.94
N VAL A 79 -4.20 14.73 -20.66
CA VAL A 79 -4.49 13.53 -19.88
C VAL A 79 -5.99 13.34 -19.72
N MET A 80 -6.75 14.41 -19.42
CA MET A 80 -8.21 14.34 -19.30
C MET A 80 -8.88 13.91 -20.61
N GLU A 81 -8.40 14.42 -21.74
CA GLU A 81 -8.93 14.08 -23.07
C GLU A 81 -8.53 12.65 -23.49
N ARG A 82 -7.26 12.25 -23.30
CA ARG A 82 -6.76 10.93 -23.73
C ARG A 82 -7.28 9.76 -22.90
N LEU A 83 -7.52 9.97 -21.61
CA LEU A 83 -7.98 8.91 -20.69
C LEU A 83 -9.50 8.85 -20.58
N ASP A 84 -10.24 9.73 -21.24
CA ASP A 84 -11.69 9.87 -20.96
C ASP A 84 -11.93 9.88 -19.45
N TYR A 85 -11.25 10.80 -18.76
CA TYR A 85 -11.04 10.76 -17.31
C TYR A 85 -12.32 10.52 -16.51
N PHE A 86 -13.39 11.28 -16.77
CA PHE A 86 -14.62 11.16 -16.00
C PHE A 86 -15.35 9.82 -16.19
N PRO A 87 -15.54 9.29 -17.42
CA PRO A 87 -16.10 7.96 -17.63
C PRO A 87 -15.25 6.84 -17.02
N THR A 88 -13.93 6.94 -17.13
CA THR A 88 -13.00 5.96 -16.56
C THR A 88 -13.07 5.98 -15.05
N MET A 89 -13.00 7.16 -14.40
CA MET A 89 -13.13 7.31 -12.96
C MET A 89 -14.48 6.77 -12.44
N GLY A 90 -15.57 7.01 -13.17
CA GLY A 90 -16.89 6.47 -12.82
C GLY A 90 -16.91 4.93 -12.83
N ARG A 91 -16.33 4.32 -13.86
CA ARG A 91 -16.21 2.85 -13.96
C ARG A 91 -15.34 2.28 -12.84
N ASP A 92 -14.20 2.89 -12.58
CA ASP A 92 -13.27 2.44 -11.53
C ASP A 92 -13.87 2.56 -10.14
N LEU A 93 -14.64 3.63 -9.89
CA LEU A 93 -15.37 3.81 -8.64
C LEU A 93 -16.43 2.72 -8.45
N LEU A 94 -17.26 2.46 -9.45
CA LEU A 94 -18.28 1.41 -9.40
C LEU A 94 -17.65 0.03 -9.23
N TYR A 95 -16.56 -0.24 -9.95
CA TYR A 95 -15.81 -1.48 -9.84
C TYR A 95 -15.25 -1.68 -8.43
N THR A 96 -14.59 -0.67 -7.89
CA THR A 96 -14.00 -0.72 -6.54
C THR A 96 -15.07 -0.86 -5.47
N LEU A 97 -16.16 -0.12 -5.54
CA LEU A 97 -17.28 -0.21 -4.58
C LEU A 97 -17.93 -1.59 -4.62
N SER A 98 -18.17 -2.15 -5.81
CA SER A 98 -18.76 -3.49 -5.93
C SER A 98 -17.86 -4.57 -5.33
N LEU A 99 -16.55 -4.53 -5.62
CA LEU A 99 -15.59 -5.46 -5.01
C LEU A 99 -15.50 -5.30 -3.49
N MET A 100 -15.51 -4.06 -3.00
CA MET A 100 -15.48 -3.78 -1.55
C MET A 100 -16.70 -4.39 -0.84
N ILE A 101 -17.90 -4.19 -1.39
CA ILE A 101 -19.14 -4.75 -0.81
C ILE A 101 -19.06 -6.29 -0.75
N ILE A 102 -18.68 -6.92 -1.86
CA ILE A 102 -18.55 -8.38 -1.94
C ILE A 102 -17.48 -8.87 -0.96
N GLN A 103 -16.33 -8.20 -0.90
CA GLN A 103 -15.23 -8.53 0.00
C GLN A 103 -15.68 -8.50 1.47
N VAL A 104 -16.36 -7.43 1.88
CA VAL A 104 -16.87 -7.28 3.26
C VAL A 104 -17.88 -8.37 3.58
N LEU A 105 -18.84 -8.64 2.70
CA LEU A 105 -19.85 -9.67 2.89
C LEU A 105 -19.20 -11.06 3.03
N ILE A 106 -18.37 -11.46 2.09
CA ILE A 106 -17.73 -12.79 2.10
C ILE A 106 -16.81 -12.95 3.32
N CYS A 107 -15.93 -11.98 3.57
CA CYS A 107 -15.01 -12.06 4.71
C CYS A 107 -15.71 -12.02 6.05
N SER A 108 -16.83 -11.28 6.17
CA SER A 108 -17.63 -11.27 7.41
C SER A 108 -18.34 -12.59 7.63
N MET A 109 -18.94 -13.19 6.58
CA MET A 109 -19.58 -14.50 6.66
C MET A 109 -18.59 -15.59 7.07
N VAL A 110 -17.43 -15.64 6.42
CA VAL A 110 -16.37 -16.60 6.73
C VAL A 110 -15.82 -16.38 8.14
N GLY A 111 -15.56 -15.11 8.51
CA GLY A 111 -15.10 -14.74 9.86
C GLY A 111 -16.11 -15.12 10.95
N TYR A 112 -17.39 -14.89 10.71
CA TYR A 112 -18.48 -15.31 11.60
C TYR A 112 -18.54 -16.84 11.72
N GLY A 113 -18.44 -17.57 10.61
CA GLY A 113 -18.39 -19.03 10.59
C GLY A 113 -17.26 -19.59 11.44
N PHE A 114 -16.06 -19.02 11.34
CA PHE A 114 -14.94 -19.38 12.19
C PHE A 114 -15.12 -18.97 13.66
N ALA A 115 -15.84 -17.91 13.95
CA ALA A 115 -16.08 -17.49 15.33
C ALA A 115 -17.10 -18.38 16.05
N ARG A 116 -18.24 -18.61 15.42
CA ARG A 116 -19.44 -19.16 16.07
C ARG A 116 -19.65 -20.65 15.85
N PHE A 117 -19.27 -21.21 14.72
CA PHE A 117 -19.51 -22.62 14.44
C PHE A 117 -18.34 -23.51 14.85
N ASN A 118 -18.65 -24.73 15.28
CA ASN A 118 -17.71 -25.82 15.52
C ASN A 118 -17.86 -26.84 14.40
N PHE A 119 -16.82 -27.01 13.59
CA PHE A 119 -16.79 -27.96 12.48
C PHE A 119 -15.43 -28.68 12.44
N PRO A 120 -15.38 -29.87 11.80
CA PRO A 120 -14.14 -30.62 11.67
C PRO A 120 -13.09 -29.78 10.91
N PHE A 121 -11.83 -29.97 11.24
CA PHE A 121 -10.69 -29.24 10.65
C PHE A 121 -10.69 -27.70 10.81
N LYS A 122 -11.55 -27.12 11.64
CA LYS A 122 -11.61 -25.67 11.90
C LYS A 122 -10.23 -25.06 12.15
N LYS A 123 -9.40 -25.69 13.00
CA LYS A 123 -8.06 -25.21 13.33
C LYS A 123 -7.12 -25.19 12.10
N LEU A 124 -7.19 -26.25 11.29
CA LEU A 124 -6.38 -26.36 10.07
C LEU A 124 -6.79 -25.30 9.03
N LEU A 125 -8.09 -25.15 8.79
CA LEU A 125 -8.59 -24.14 7.86
C LEU A 125 -8.28 -22.72 8.33
N PHE A 126 -8.37 -22.47 9.64
CA PHE A 126 -7.97 -21.17 10.19
C PHE A 126 -6.45 -20.92 10.08
N ALA A 127 -5.63 -21.97 10.23
CA ALA A 127 -4.20 -21.87 9.94
C ALA A 127 -3.92 -21.48 8.47
N CYS A 128 -4.71 -22.01 7.51
CA CYS A 128 -4.62 -21.58 6.10
C CYS A 128 -4.93 -20.09 5.94
N VAL A 129 -5.94 -19.57 6.65
CA VAL A 129 -6.25 -18.12 6.65
C VAL A 129 -5.05 -17.31 7.17
N VAL A 130 -4.40 -17.77 8.23
CA VAL A 130 -3.20 -17.10 8.77
C VAL A 130 -2.03 -17.15 7.76
N VAL A 131 -1.85 -18.29 7.08
CA VAL A 131 -0.83 -18.42 6.01
C VAL A 131 -1.08 -17.44 4.88
N MET A 132 -2.34 -17.17 4.50
CA MET A 132 -2.67 -16.15 3.50
C MET A 132 -2.23 -14.73 3.90
N ILE A 133 -2.11 -14.44 5.19
CA ILE A 133 -1.61 -13.14 5.66
C ILE A 133 -0.09 -13.04 5.49
N VAL A 134 0.62 -14.16 5.69
CA VAL A 134 2.08 -14.21 5.68
C VAL A 134 2.64 -14.24 4.26
N ILE A 135 1.93 -14.88 3.33
CA ILE A 135 2.40 -15.00 1.94
C ILE A 135 2.39 -13.62 1.26
N PRO A 136 3.54 -13.12 0.77
CA PRO A 136 3.60 -11.86 0.07
C PRO A 136 2.85 -11.93 -1.27
N THR A 137 2.04 -10.92 -1.55
CA THR A 137 1.21 -10.84 -2.76
C THR A 137 2.03 -10.99 -4.06
N ASN A 138 3.26 -10.47 -4.06
CA ASN A 138 4.14 -10.54 -5.22
C ASN A 138 4.50 -11.98 -5.62
N THR A 139 4.58 -12.90 -4.66
CA THR A 139 4.91 -14.33 -4.92
C THR A 139 3.80 -15.04 -5.68
N ILE A 140 2.54 -14.69 -5.40
CA ILE A 140 1.38 -15.34 -6.03
C ILE A 140 0.95 -14.68 -7.34
N MET A 141 1.53 -13.52 -7.68
CA MET A 141 1.14 -12.73 -8.86
C MET A 141 1.38 -13.51 -10.17
N LEU A 142 2.53 -14.17 -10.31
CA LEU A 142 2.87 -14.94 -11.52
C LEU A 142 1.99 -16.19 -11.70
N PRO A 143 1.78 -17.04 -10.68
CA PRO A 143 0.83 -18.14 -10.76
C PRO A 143 -0.60 -17.69 -11.10
N LEU A 144 -1.08 -16.59 -10.52
CA LEU A 144 -2.39 -16.03 -10.81
C LEU A 144 -2.50 -15.57 -12.27
N TYR A 145 -1.49 -14.87 -12.77
CA TYR A 145 -1.44 -14.47 -14.17
C TYR A 145 -1.56 -15.67 -15.11
N MET A 146 -0.79 -16.73 -14.87
CA MET A 146 -0.84 -17.96 -15.68
C MET A 146 -2.20 -18.65 -15.59
N THR A 147 -2.81 -18.69 -14.41
CA THR A 147 -4.12 -19.31 -14.18
C THR A 147 -5.22 -18.54 -14.93
N PHE A 148 -5.22 -17.23 -14.90
CA PHE A 148 -6.25 -16.43 -15.58
C PHE A 148 -5.99 -16.23 -17.06
N ARG A 149 -4.75 -16.37 -17.52
CA ARG A 149 -4.42 -16.42 -18.95
C ARG A 149 -4.97 -17.69 -19.61
N ASN A 150 -4.91 -18.81 -18.91
CA ASN A 150 -5.37 -20.12 -19.39
C ASN A 150 -6.46 -20.67 -18.47
N PHE A 151 -7.50 -19.87 -18.24
CA PHE A 151 -8.55 -20.23 -17.30
C PHE A 151 -9.37 -21.39 -17.82
N ASN A 152 -9.28 -22.51 -17.15
CA ASN A 152 -9.96 -23.75 -17.49
C ASN A 152 -10.36 -24.52 -16.21
N PRO A 153 -11.38 -24.03 -15.48
CA PRO A 153 -11.80 -24.64 -14.24
C PRO A 153 -12.34 -26.05 -14.52
N PHE A 154 -11.72 -27.06 -13.92
CA PHE A 154 -12.10 -28.46 -14.02
C PHE A 154 -12.18 -29.02 -15.47
N GLY A 155 -11.50 -28.41 -16.44
CA GLY A 155 -11.55 -28.81 -17.84
C GLY A 155 -12.81 -28.35 -18.59
N LEU A 156 -13.73 -27.65 -17.93
CA LEU A 156 -15.02 -27.25 -18.52
C LEU A 156 -14.87 -26.29 -19.71
N ALA A 157 -13.91 -25.40 -19.68
CA ALA A 157 -13.70 -24.45 -20.78
C ALA A 157 -13.26 -25.16 -22.06
N THR A 158 -12.39 -26.15 -21.95
CA THR A 158 -11.96 -27.02 -23.08
C THR A 158 -13.09 -27.96 -23.54
N ALA A 159 -13.92 -28.44 -22.64
CA ALA A 159 -15.05 -29.28 -23.00
C ALA A 159 -16.13 -28.57 -23.80
N ILE A 160 -16.36 -27.28 -23.51
CA ILE A 160 -17.39 -26.43 -24.15
C ILE A 160 -16.85 -25.72 -25.41
N ASN A 161 -15.66 -25.13 -25.33
CA ASN A 161 -15.11 -24.26 -26.37
C ASN A 161 -13.87 -24.84 -27.09
N GLY A 162 -13.43 -26.04 -26.74
CA GLY A 162 -12.21 -26.65 -27.28
C GLY A 162 -10.89 -25.97 -26.87
N LYS A 163 -10.96 -24.83 -26.15
CA LYS A 163 -9.78 -24.03 -25.72
C LYS A 163 -10.01 -23.42 -24.33
N SER A 164 -8.92 -23.10 -23.64
CA SER A 164 -8.94 -22.30 -22.42
C SER A 164 -9.38 -20.86 -22.70
N ILE A 165 -9.99 -20.22 -21.71
CA ILE A 165 -10.48 -18.83 -21.81
C ILE A 165 -9.40 -17.89 -21.24
N ASN A 166 -9.06 -16.85 -21.99
CA ASN A 166 -8.19 -15.79 -21.48
C ASN A 166 -9.05 -14.73 -20.80
N LEU A 167 -8.91 -14.61 -19.49
CA LEU A 167 -9.62 -13.61 -18.66
C LEU A 167 -8.77 -12.37 -18.35
N LEU A 168 -7.52 -12.30 -18.83
CA LEU A 168 -6.68 -11.13 -18.62
C LEU A 168 -7.26 -9.90 -19.30
N GLY A 169 -7.10 -8.73 -18.67
CA GLY A 169 -7.66 -7.48 -19.15
C GLY A 169 -9.16 -7.29 -18.89
N THR A 170 -9.79 -8.28 -18.23
CA THR A 170 -11.19 -8.16 -17.78
C THR A 170 -11.28 -8.01 -16.26
N PRO A 171 -12.37 -7.48 -15.69
CA PRO A 171 -12.56 -7.40 -14.25
C PRO A 171 -12.87 -8.77 -13.60
N VAL A 172 -13.18 -9.78 -14.38
CA VAL A 172 -13.66 -11.10 -13.93
C VAL A 172 -12.73 -11.81 -12.94
N PRO A 173 -11.40 -11.86 -13.13
CA PRO A 173 -10.49 -12.49 -12.19
C PRO A 173 -10.62 -11.95 -10.76
N MET A 174 -10.75 -10.63 -10.61
CA MET A 174 -10.87 -10.00 -9.29
C MET A 174 -12.19 -10.37 -8.61
N TYR A 175 -13.29 -10.42 -9.36
CA TYR A 175 -14.58 -10.86 -8.83
C TYR A 175 -14.52 -12.33 -8.40
N ILE A 176 -13.97 -13.22 -9.22
CA ILE A 176 -13.83 -14.64 -8.87
C ILE A 176 -13.03 -14.80 -7.57
N MET A 177 -11.87 -14.15 -7.47
CA MET A 177 -11.03 -14.23 -6.27
C MET A 177 -11.75 -13.68 -5.03
N THR A 178 -12.45 -12.58 -5.18
CA THR A 178 -13.18 -11.95 -4.07
C THR A 178 -14.33 -12.84 -3.59
N PHE A 179 -15.11 -13.43 -4.49
CA PHE A 179 -16.19 -14.37 -4.17
C PHE A 179 -15.68 -15.65 -3.50
N LEU A 180 -14.51 -16.13 -3.88
CA LEU A 180 -13.88 -17.30 -3.26
C LEU A 180 -13.21 -16.98 -1.90
N GLY A 181 -13.28 -15.75 -1.42
CA GLY A 181 -12.60 -15.33 -0.20
C GLY A 181 -11.08 -15.30 -0.33
N CYS A 182 -10.57 -15.35 -1.55
CA CYS A 182 -9.15 -15.28 -1.90
C CYS A 182 -8.74 -13.92 -2.49
N GLY A 183 -9.58 -12.90 -2.36
CA GLY A 183 -9.31 -11.53 -2.79
C GLY A 183 -8.13 -10.92 -2.06
N LEU A 184 -7.74 -9.73 -2.48
CA LEU A 184 -6.59 -9.01 -1.92
C LEU A 184 -6.76 -8.84 -0.41
N ARG A 185 -5.78 -9.33 0.37
CA ARG A 185 -5.77 -9.29 1.84
C ARG A 185 -6.98 -9.94 2.54
N SER A 186 -7.71 -10.82 1.87
CA SER A 186 -8.87 -11.52 2.46
C SER A 186 -8.55 -12.23 3.76
N GLY A 187 -7.38 -12.86 3.88
CA GLY A 187 -6.93 -13.50 5.11
C GLY A 187 -6.95 -12.55 6.31
N LEU A 188 -6.45 -11.32 6.14
CA LEU A 188 -6.45 -10.30 7.19
C LEU A 188 -7.89 -9.88 7.57
N TYR A 189 -8.75 -9.66 6.60
CA TYR A 189 -10.15 -9.28 6.87
C TYR A 189 -10.92 -10.41 7.57
N ILE A 190 -10.77 -11.66 7.12
CA ILE A 190 -11.37 -12.82 7.80
C ILE A 190 -10.88 -12.92 9.24
N TYR A 191 -9.59 -12.72 9.48
CA TYR A 191 -9.03 -12.71 10.82
C TYR A 191 -9.62 -11.62 11.70
N ILE A 192 -9.73 -10.39 11.21
CA ILE A 192 -10.33 -9.26 11.94
C ILE A 192 -11.80 -9.55 12.27
N PHE A 193 -12.60 -9.99 11.28
CA PHE A 193 -13.99 -10.35 11.52
C PHE A 193 -14.13 -11.51 12.50
N ASN A 194 -13.26 -12.50 12.43
CA ASN A 194 -13.27 -13.58 13.42
C ASN A 194 -13.02 -13.08 14.85
N GLN A 195 -12.09 -12.14 15.05
CA GLN A 195 -11.85 -11.53 16.36
C GLN A 195 -13.03 -10.68 16.83
N PHE A 196 -13.69 -9.99 15.92
CA PHE A 196 -14.85 -9.15 16.23
C PHE A 196 -16.07 -9.99 16.67
N PHE A 197 -16.30 -11.14 16.02
CA PHE A 197 -17.46 -12.02 16.33
C PHE A 197 -17.19 -13.02 17.46
N ARG A 198 -16.00 -13.11 17.99
CA ARG A 198 -15.60 -14.03 19.05
C ARG A 198 -16.08 -13.58 20.43
#